data_586b016292f7164afb300fb1db57f49b
#
_entry.id   586b016292f7164afb300fb1db57f49b
#
_cell.length_a   1.000
_cell.length_b   1.000
_cell.length_c   1.000
_cell.angle_alpha   90.00
_cell.angle_beta   90.00
_cell.angle_gamma   90.00
#
_symmetry.space_group_name_H-M   'P 1'
#
loop_
_entity.id
_entity.type
_entity.pdbx_description
1 polymer ?
#
loop_
_entity_poly.entity_id
_entity_poly.type
_entity_poly.pdbx_seq_one_letter_code
_entity_poly.pdbx_strand_id
1 'polypeptide(L)'
;MKTNLDILPKDKQEELRRVVEIIRGEFTPEMIILFGSHARGNWVEDAYIGEDGNYYKYKSDFDIYVLMHNHDDARKVNRRKNLRDKLRAEIRTPVQIISDNLHYFNSCLKEGRYFFTDIKEEGILLYDSGKVKLAEPRKLTIEQRVKMAEENFQEWFESASSYFITFHSVFDRGDYKQAAFQLHQTVEFFYSTVLLVLTNYKPKGHDLEEYGALAASQEPVFNSVFPRDNEEDERRFELLQKAYVNARYNKKNFNITKEDLEWLAERVKKLQALTEKVCKKWIENLKAKSGNNSIT
;
A
#
# COMPACT_ATOMS: atom_id res chain seq x y z
N MET A 1 -1.05 13.57 -17.60
CA MET A 1 -1.54 13.92 -16.26
C MET A 1 -2.58 15.03 -16.33
N LYS A 2 -3.61 14.96 -15.49
CA LYS A 2 -4.56 16.07 -15.29
C LYS A 2 -3.88 17.17 -14.46
N THR A 3 -4.36 18.42 -14.55
CA THR A 3 -3.81 19.56 -13.79
C THR A 3 -4.88 20.31 -13.00
N ASN A 4 -6.17 19.97 -13.20
CA ASN A 4 -7.25 20.61 -12.50
C ASN A 4 -7.81 19.69 -11.38
N LEU A 5 -8.35 20.32 -10.33
CA LEU A 5 -8.94 19.66 -9.17
C LEU A 5 -10.48 19.72 -9.18
N ASP A 6 -11.09 20.07 -10.31
CA ASP A 6 -12.54 20.36 -10.40
C ASP A 6 -13.44 19.15 -10.06
N ILE A 7 -12.88 17.95 -10.13
CA ILE A 7 -13.56 16.71 -9.72
C ILE A 7 -13.71 16.60 -8.20
N LEU A 8 -12.98 17.40 -7.41
CA LEU A 8 -12.99 17.36 -5.96
C LEU A 8 -13.75 18.54 -5.36
N PRO A 9 -14.45 18.36 -4.23
CA PRO A 9 -15.05 19.44 -3.47
C PRO A 9 -14.01 20.52 -3.06
N LYS A 10 -14.45 21.74 -2.84
CA LYS A 10 -13.56 22.88 -2.54
C LYS A 10 -12.72 22.69 -1.29
N ASP A 11 -13.28 22.11 -0.25
CA ASP A 11 -12.59 21.79 1.00
C ASP A 11 -11.42 20.80 0.75
N LYS A 12 -11.63 19.75 -0.08
CA LYS A 12 -10.58 18.82 -0.48
C LYS A 12 -9.49 19.50 -1.31
N GLN A 13 -9.88 20.43 -2.19
CA GLN A 13 -8.90 21.22 -2.95
C GLN A 13 -8.02 22.09 -2.03
N GLU A 14 -8.62 22.68 -0.99
CA GLU A 14 -7.85 23.46 0.00
C GLU A 14 -6.92 22.58 0.83
N GLU A 15 -7.41 21.43 1.30
CA GLU A 15 -6.56 20.44 1.98
C GLU A 15 -5.36 20.03 1.11
N LEU A 16 -5.55 19.74 -0.17
CA LEU A 16 -4.48 19.37 -1.09
C LEU A 16 -3.47 20.50 -1.33
N ARG A 17 -3.94 21.76 -1.42
CA ARG A 17 -3.01 22.91 -1.47
C ARG A 17 -2.15 22.96 -0.22
N ARG A 18 -2.76 22.75 0.95
CA ARG A 18 -2.04 22.73 2.23
C ARG A 18 -1.04 21.58 2.30
N VAL A 19 -1.39 20.37 1.81
CA VAL A 19 -0.46 19.24 1.68
C VAL A 19 0.77 19.63 0.85
N VAL A 20 0.57 20.28 -0.30
CA VAL A 20 1.67 20.75 -1.16
C VAL A 20 2.56 21.76 -0.43
N GLU A 21 1.98 22.72 0.28
CA GLU A 21 2.72 23.72 1.07
C GLU A 21 3.57 23.06 2.16
N ILE A 22 3.02 22.11 2.91
CA ILE A 22 3.72 21.38 3.97
C ILE A 22 4.91 20.61 3.39
N ILE A 23 4.71 19.87 2.29
CA ILE A 23 5.77 19.11 1.64
C ILE A 23 6.87 20.05 1.12
N ARG A 24 6.50 21.13 0.43
CA ARG A 24 7.46 22.09 -0.13
C ARG A 24 8.15 22.95 0.92
N GLY A 25 7.58 23.09 2.09
CA GLY A 25 8.21 23.77 3.24
C GLY A 25 9.38 22.97 3.82
N GLU A 26 9.43 21.66 3.63
CA GLU A 26 10.49 20.79 4.14
C GLU A 26 11.40 20.20 3.07
N PHE A 27 10.90 20.10 1.83
CA PHE A 27 11.60 19.44 0.73
C PHE A 27 11.49 20.25 -0.58
N THR A 28 12.36 19.95 -1.52
CA THR A 28 12.35 20.50 -2.88
C THR A 28 12.00 19.41 -3.90
N PRO A 29 10.72 19.03 -4.01
CA PRO A 29 10.30 17.99 -4.94
C PRO A 29 10.39 18.48 -6.39
N GLU A 30 10.58 17.54 -7.33
CA GLU A 30 10.43 17.81 -8.75
C GLU A 30 8.96 17.84 -9.17
N MET A 31 8.16 16.89 -8.63
CA MET A 31 6.72 16.87 -8.84
C MET A 31 6.02 16.37 -7.58
N ILE A 32 4.77 16.82 -7.36
CA ILE A 32 3.83 16.26 -6.40
C ILE A 32 2.57 15.88 -7.16
N ILE A 33 2.14 14.63 -7.07
CA ILE A 33 1.05 14.07 -7.85
C ILE A 33 0.05 13.42 -6.90
N LEU A 34 -1.24 13.79 -7.01
CA LEU A 34 -2.34 13.05 -6.40
C LEU A 34 -2.67 11.87 -7.30
N PHE A 35 -2.74 10.67 -6.74
CA PHE A 35 -3.16 9.47 -7.46
C PHE A 35 -4.26 8.71 -6.70
N GLY A 36 -4.59 7.49 -7.08
CA GLY A 36 -5.58 6.67 -6.37
C GLY A 36 -7.03 7.16 -6.53
N SER A 37 -7.86 6.86 -5.55
CA SER A 37 -9.31 7.05 -5.61
C SER A 37 -9.73 8.51 -5.80
N HIS A 38 -9.09 9.44 -5.12
CA HIS A 38 -9.37 10.87 -5.26
C HIS A 38 -9.02 11.42 -6.66
N ALA A 39 -7.92 10.95 -7.27
CA ALA A 39 -7.55 11.35 -8.62
C ALA A 39 -8.49 10.78 -9.69
N ARG A 40 -9.05 9.59 -9.45
CA ARG A 40 -10.04 8.96 -10.34
C ARG A 40 -11.46 9.49 -10.15
N GLY A 41 -11.77 10.13 -9.02
CA GLY A 41 -13.11 10.62 -8.68
C GLY A 41 -14.05 9.56 -8.10
N ASN A 42 -13.50 8.44 -7.62
CA ASN A 42 -14.24 7.33 -7.02
C ASN A 42 -13.89 7.09 -5.54
N TRP A 43 -13.46 8.15 -4.85
CA TRP A 43 -13.20 8.08 -3.40
C TRP A 43 -14.49 7.82 -2.62
N VAL A 44 -14.34 7.20 -1.45
CA VAL A 44 -15.46 6.86 -0.57
C VAL A 44 -15.25 7.55 0.77
N GLU A 45 -16.30 8.21 1.26
CA GLU A 45 -16.45 8.63 2.65
C GLU A 45 -17.74 7.99 3.15
N ASP A 46 -17.68 6.71 3.50
CA ASP A 46 -18.87 5.93 3.82
C ASP A 46 -18.69 5.17 5.13
N ALA A 47 -19.84 4.84 5.72
CA ALA A 47 -19.94 4.01 6.89
C ALA A 47 -20.85 2.83 6.52
N TYR A 48 -20.35 1.61 6.63
CA TYR A 48 -21.11 0.41 6.29
C TYR A 48 -21.07 -0.60 7.43
N ILE A 49 -22.10 -1.46 7.47
CA ILE A 49 -22.11 -2.62 8.35
C ILE A 49 -21.50 -3.77 7.57
N GLY A 50 -20.41 -4.33 8.08
CA GLY A 50 -19.75 -5.51 7.48
C GLY A 50 -20.62 -6.76 7.55
N GLU A 51 -20.25 -7.80 6.83
CA GLU A 51 -20.92 -9.11 6.88
C GLU A 51 -20.89 -9.75 8.29
N ASP A 52 -19.95 -9.29 9.13
CA ASP A 52 -19.81 -9.67 10.54
C ASP A 52 -20.72 -8.87 11.51
N GLY A 53 -21.55 -7.96 10.96
CA GLY A 53 -22.48 -7.12 11.72
C GLY A 53 -21.83 -5.91 12.39
N ASN A 54 -20.54 -5.68 12.20
CA ASN A 54 -19.82 -4.55 12.78
C ASN A 54 -19.96 -3.29 11.90
N TYR A 55 -19.95 -2.12 12.56
CA TYR A 55 -19.99 -0.81 11.90
C TYR A 55 -18.58 -0.38 11.51
N TYR A 56 -18.33 -0.24 10.21
CA TYR A 56 -17.07 0.22 9.67
C TYR A 56 -17.23 1.63 9.09
N LYS A 57 -16.35 2.54 9.49
CA LYS A 57 -16.25 3.87 8.89
C LYS A 57 -15.00 3.88 8.02
N TYR A 58 -15.21 3.96 6.72
CA TYR A 58 -14.12 4.07 5.74
C TYR A 58 -14.06 5.48 5.17
N LYS A 59 -12.87 6.07 5.19
CA LYS A 59 -12.56 7.33 4.55
C LYS A 59 -11.34 7.12 3.67
N SER A 60 -11.48 7.38 2.37
CA SER A 60 -10.35 7.31 1.43
C SER A 60 -9.28 8.32 1.79
N ASP A 61 -8.03 7.91 1.73
CA ASP A 61 -6.84 8.72 1.94
C ASP A 61 -6.51 9.56 0.71
N PHE A 62 -5.78 10.66 0.89
CA PHE A 62 -5.07 11.28 -0.21
C PHE A 62 -3.79 10.49 -0.50
N ASP A 63 -3.77 9.82 -1.63
CA ASP A 63 -2.58 9.12 -2.12
C ASP A 63 -1.67 10.13 -2.84
N ILE A 64 -0.56 10.51 -2.22
CA ILE A 64 0.36 11.53 -2.73
C ILE A 64 1.68 10.89 -3.16
N TYR A 65 2.04 11.08 -4.43
CA TYR A 65 3.34 10.70 -4.93
C TYR A 65 4.28 11.90 -5.01
N VAL A 66 5.41 11.83 -4.29
CA VAL A 66 6.42 12.90 -4.22
C VAL A 66 7.65 12.47 -5.02
N LEU A 67 7.85 13.06 -6.18
CA LEU A 67 8.98 12.78 -7.04
C LEU A 67 10.16 13.68 -6.67
N MET A 68 11.27 13.07 -6.27
CA MET A 68 12.48 13.75 -5.87
C MET A 68 13.56 13.62 -6.96
N HIS A 69 14.53 14.54 -6.95
CA HIS A 69 15.65 14.47 -7.87
C HIS A 69 16.51 13.22 -7.66
N ASN A 70 16.85 12.91 -6.42
CA ASN A 70 17.75 11.82 -6.05
C ASN A 70 17.13 10.86 -5.03
N HIS A 71 17.79 9.70 -4.86
CA HIS A 71 17.33 8.62 -4.00
C HIS A 71 17.38 8.98 -2.49
N ASP A 72 18.38 9.74 -2.06
CA ASP A 72 18.55 10.03 -0.64
C ASP A 72 17.47 10.99 -0.13
N ASP A 73 17.07 11.95 -0.95
CA ASP A 73 15.98 12.86 -0.60
C ASP A 73 14.62 12.15 -0.63
N ALA A 74 14.39 11.23 -1.57
CA ALA A 74 13.20 10.38 -1.57
C ALA A 74 13.11 9.54 -0.29
N ARG A 75 14.23 8.94 0.16
CA ARG A 75 14.28 8.22 1.45
C ARG A 75 13.97 9.11 2.65
N LYS A 76 14.44 10.36 2.64
CA LYS A 76 14.14 11.31 3.73
C LYS A 76 12.65 11.60 3.79
N VAL A 77 11.97 11.83 2.66
CA VAL A 77 10.52 12.04 2.60
C VAL A 77 9.79 10.84 3.21
N ASN A 78 10.08 9.62 2.76
CA ASN A 78 9.42 8.40 3.23
C ASN A 78 9.62 8.14 4.75
N ARG A 79 10.73 8.60 5.34
CA ARG A 79 11.08 8.37 6.75
C ARG A 79 10.79 9.53 7.68
N ARG A 80 10.34 10.68 7.16
CA ARG A 80 10.20 11.91 7.95
C ARG A 80 8.97 11.86 8.85
N LYS A 81 9.18 11.47 10.11
CA LYS A 81 8.10 11.43 11.10
C LYS A 81 7.44 12.82 11.27
N ASN A 82 8.22 13.89 11.38
CA ASN A 82 7.69 15.24 11.53
C ASN A 82 6.76 15.66 10.38
N LEU A 83 7.04 15.24 9.15
CA LEU A 83 6.16 15.50 8.01
C LEU A 83 4.79 14.80 8.20
N ARG A 84 4.81 13.53 8.58
CA ARG A 84 3.59 12.76 8.85
C ARG A 84 2.79 13.35 10.02
N ASP A 85 3.47 13.75 11.10
CA ASP A 85 2.85 14.36 12.28
C ASP A 85 2.20 15.70 11.93
N LYS A 86 2.86 16.53 11.11
CA LYS A 86 2.29 17.79 10.60
C LYS A 86 1.07 17.57 9.73
N LEU A 87 1.14 16.63 8.78
CA LEU A 87 0.01 16.31 7.93
C LEU A 87 -1.19 15.82 8.75
N ARG A 88 -0.96 14.93 9.73
CA ARG A 88 -2.04 14.48 10.64
C ARG A 88 -2.65 15.61 11.47
N ALA A 89 -1.86 16.60 11.86
CA ALA A 89 -2.33 17.73 12.66
C ALA A 89 -3.13 18.77 11.86
N GLU A 90 -2.79 18.97 10.59
CA GLU A 90 -3.32 20.08 9.78
C GLU A 90 -4.32 19.63 8.70
N ILE A 91 -4.32 18.35 8.32
CA ILE A 91 -5.19 17.82 7.24
C ILE A 91 -6.19 16.83 7.83
N ARG A 92 -7.48 17.04 7.54
CA ARG A 92 -8.57 16.17 8.04
C ARG A 92 -8.67 14.84 7.30
N THR A 93 -8.36 14.87 5.99
CA THR A 93 -8.28 13.66 5.18
C THR A 93 -6.95 12.99 5.43
N PRO A 94 -6.90 11.69 5.76
CA PRO A 94 -5.63 11.00 5.91
C PRO A 94 -4.76 11.15 4.66
N VAL A 95 -3.45 11.26 4.84
CA VAL A 95 -2.52 11.46 3.73
C VAL A 95 -1.50 10.35 3.72
N GLN A 96 -1.49 9.58 2.65
CA GLN A 96 -0.46 8.58 2.36
C GLN A 96 0.57 9.16 1.40
N ILE A 97 1.85 9.07 1.74
CA ILE A 97 2.93 9.58 0.88
C ILE A 97 3.83 8.42 0.45
N ILE A 98 4.05 8.36 -0.87
CA ILE A 98 5.08 7.54 -1.50
C ILE A 98 6.08 8.50 -2.16
N SER A 99 7.38 8.25 -1.98
CA SER A 99 8.41 9.05 -2.63
C SER A 99 9.49 8.17 -3.25
N ASP A 100 9.81 8.48 -4.51
CA ASP A 100 10.92 7.91 -5.24
C ASP A 100 11.67 8.99 -6.02
N ASN A 101 12.84 8.63 -6.58
CA ASN A 101 13.59 9.52 -7.44
C ASN A 101 13.16 9.39 -8.91
N LEU A 102 13.43 10.45 -9.68
CA LEU A 102 13.08 10.56 -11.09
C LEU A 102 13.64 9.40 -11.95
N HIS A 103 14.88 8.97 -11.69
CA HIS A 103 15.49 7.89 -12.46
C HIS A 103 14.70 6.57 -12.29
N TYR A 104 14.37 6.21 -11.06
CA TYR A 104 13.60 5.01 -10.75
C TYR A 104 12.19 5.08 -11.35
N PHE A 105 11.49 6.22 -11.19
CA PHE A 105 10.16 6.42 -11.76
C PHE A 105 10.17 6.22 -13.29
N ASN A 106 11.14 6.85 -13.97
CA ASN A 106 11.29 6.72 -15.42
C ASN A 106 11.66 5.30 -15.86
N SER A 107 12.47 4.56 -15.09
CA SER A 107 12.76 3.15 -15.38
C SER A 107 11.50 2.31 -15.28
N CYS A 108 10.70 2.49 -14.25
CA CYS A 108 9.43 1.79 -14.07
C CYS A 108 8.42 2.07 -15.20
N LEU A 109 8.37 3.32 -15.70
CA LEU A 109 7.55 3.65 -16.88
C LEU A 109 8.04 2.90 -18.13
N LYS A 110 9.35 2.88 -18.39
CA LYS A 110 9.96 2.17 -19.54
C LYS A 110 9.79 0.65 -19.43
N GLU A 111 9.72 0.09 -18.23
CA GLU A 111 9.43 -1.32 -17.99
C GLU A 111 7.94 -1.65 -18.15
N GLY A 112 7.07 -0.65 -18.19
CA GLY A 112 5.61 -0.81 -18.29
C GLY A 112 4.95 -1.23 -16.98
N ARG A 113 5.55 -0.85 -15.83
CA ARG A 113 4.93 -1.09 -14.53
C ARG A 113 3.67 -0.24 -14.41
N TYR A 114 2.52 -0.89 -14.33
CA TYR A 114 1.24 -0.19 -14.46
C TYR A 114 0.94 0.76 -13.30
N PHE A 115 1.43 0.54 -12.08
CA PHE A 115 1.32 1.52 -11.01
C PHE A 115 1.86 2.91 -11.42
N PHE A 116 3.06 2.96 -12.01
CA PHE A 116 3.69 4.21 -12.45
C PHE A 116 3.03 4.77 -13.71
N THR A 117 2.56 3.87 -14.58
CA THR A 117 1.78 4.26 -15.78
C THR A 117 0.47 4.93 -15.36
N ASP A 118 -0.27 4.32 -14.41
CA ASP A 118 -1.53 4.86 -13.92
C ASP A 118 -1.32 6.21 -13.21
N ILE A 119 -0.26 6.36 -12.40
CA ILE A 119 0.11 7.67 -11.80
C ILE A 119 0.34 8.71 -12.90
N LYS A 120 1.04 8.37 -13.98
CA LYS A 120 1.30 9.31 -15.08
C LYS A 120 0.04 9.61 -15.89
N GLU A 121 -0.82 8.62 -16.15
CA GLU A 121 -1.99 8.77 -17.03
C GLU A 121 -3.21 9.35 -16.27
N GLU A 122 -3.49 8.85 -15.07
CA GLU A 122 -4.70 9.19 -14.31
C GLU A 122 -4.47 10.23 -13.22
N GLY A 123 -3.23 10.38 -12.76
CA GLY A 123 -2.88 11.28 -11.67
C GLY A 123 -3.15 12.75 -11.96
N ILE A 124 -3.35 13.52 -10.89
CA ILE A 124 -3.49 14.98 -10.94
C ILE A 124 -2.19 15.61 -10.45
N LEU A 125 -1.55 16.40 -11.30
CA LEU A 125 -0.33 17.12 -10.99
C LEU A 125 -0.66 18.29 -10.06
N LEU A 126 -0.21 18.22 -8.81
CA LEU A 126 -0.39 19.25 -7.80
C LEU A 126 0.73 20.29 -7.80
N TYR A 127 1.94 19.86 -8.13
CA TYR A 127 3.13 20.72 -8.24
C TYR A 127 4.10 20.18 -9.29
N ASP A 128 4.70 21.08 -10.08
CA ASP A 128 5.75 20.80 -11.03
C ASP A 128 6.87 21.85 -10.90
N SER A 129 8.11 21.41 -10.76
CA SER A 129 9.29 22.29 -10.76
C SER A 129 9.57 22.87 -12.16
N GLY A 130 9.04 22.25 -13.21
CA GLY A 130 9.32 22.57 -14.60
C GLY A 130 10.70 22.13 -15.10
N LYS A 131 11.49 21.44 -14.27
CA LYS A 131 12.89 21.07 -14.56
C LYS A 131 13.04 19.67 -15.15
N VAL A 132 12.03 18.82 -15.02
CA VAL A 132 12.13 17.40 -15.37
C VAL A 132 10.99 16.96 -16.29
N LYS A 133 11.24 15.91 -17.07
CA LYS A 133 10.23 15.26 -17.90
C LYS A 133 10.13 13.78 -17.54
N LEU A 134 8.90 13.29 -17.46
CA LEU A 134 8.64 11.87 -17.30
C LEU A 134 8.80 11.14 -18.64
N ALA A 135 9.38 9.93 -18.58
CA ALA A 135 9.47 9.06 -19.73
C ALA A 135 8.07 8.63 -20.22
N GLU A 136 7.97 8.27 -21.51
CA GLU A 136 6.74 7.65 -22.01
C GLU A 136 6.62 6.21 -21.50
N PRO A 137 5.43 5.79 -21.02
CA PRO A 137 5.24 4.45 -20.50
C PRO A 137 5.25 3.42 -21.66
N ARG A 138 5.92 2.29 -21.40
CA ARG A 138 5.77 1.13 -22.26
C ARG A 138 4.39 0.53 -22.05
N LYS A 139 3.60 0.45 -23.12
CA LYS A 139 2.30 -0.22 -23.07
C LYS A 139 2.52 -1.74 -23.12
N LEU A 140 2.08 -2.43 -22.07
CA LEU A 140 2.04 -3.89 -22.03
C LEU A 140 0.75 -4.38 -22.68
N THR A 141 0.84 -5.50 -23.42
CA THR A 141 -0.36 -6.19 -23.89
C THR A 141 -1.11 -6.80 -22.69
N ILE A 142 -2.39 -7.15 -22.90
CA ILE A 142 -3.18 -7.80 -21.85
C ILE A 142 -2.56 -9.15 -21.47
N GLU A 143 -2.05 -9.91 -22.45
CA GLU A 143 -1.38 -11.19 -22.24
C GLU A 143 -0.12 -11.04 -21.36
N GLN A 144 0.67 -9.99 -21.62
CA GLN A 144 1.84 -9.68 -20.79
C GLN A 144 1.43 -9.34 -19.36
N ARG A 145 0.36 -8.58 -19.19
CA ARG A 145 -0.18 -8.23 -17.84
C ARG A 145 -0.70 -9.46 -17.11
N VAL A 146 -1.44 -10.35 -17.80
CA VAL A 146 -1.91 -11.62 -17.24
C VAL A 146 -0.73 -12.46 -16.77
N LYS A 147 0.26 -12.68 -17.63
CA LYS A 147 1.45 -13.46 -17.30
C LYS A 147 2.18 -12.91 -16.06
N MET A 148 2.43 -11.61 -16.00
CA MET A 148 3.09 -10.98 -14.86
C MET A 148 2.27 -11.10 -13.57
N ALA A 149 0.95 -10.95 -13.65
CA ALA A 149 0.08 -11.10 -12.50
C ALA A 149 0.06 -12.55 -11.97
N GLU A 150 0.06 -13.54 -12.86
CA GLU A 150 0.13 -14.96 -12.49
C GLU A 150 1.48 -15.32 -11.85
N GLU A 151 2.60 -14.88 -12.45
CA GLU A 151 3.95 -15.10 -11.91
C GLU A 151 4.10 -14.46 -10.53
N ASN A 152 3.66 -13.20 -10.36
CA ASN A 152 3.66 -12.52 -9.07
C ASN A 152 2.77 -13.23 -8.03
N PHE A 153 1.58 -13.69 -8.44
CA PHE A 153 0.69 -14.40 -7.53
C PHE A 153 1.35 -15.70 -7.05
N GLN A 154 1.86 -16.50 -7.96
CA GLN A 154 2.46 -17.78 -7.60
C GLN A 154 3.66 -17.58 -6.65
N GLU A 155 4.63 -16.76 -7.03
CA GLU A 155 5.87 -16.56 -6.26
C GLU A 155 5.60 -16.02 -4.86
N TRP A 156 4.80 -14.94 -4.76
CA TRP A 156 4.64 -14.23 -3.51
C TRP A 156 3.62 -14.87 -2.58
N PHE A 157 2.55 -15.46 -3.12
CA PHE A 157 1.56 -16.18 -2.32
C PHE A 157 2.13 -17.48 -1.74
N GLU A 158 2.91 -18.23 -2.52
CA GLU A 158 3.60 -19.44 -2.03
C GLU A 158 4.60 -19.08 -0.94
N SER A 159 5.39 -18.01 -1.14
CA SER A 159 6.33 -17.51 -0.13
C SER A 159 5.63 -17.10 1.16
N ALA A 160 4.54 -16.34 1.08
CA ALA A 160 3.72 -15.94 2.23
C ALA A 160 3.18 -17.16 2.98
N SER A 161 2.65 -18.14 2.25
CA SER A 161 2.14 -19.40 2.82
C SER A 161 3.25 -20.20 3.52
N SER A 162 4.45 -20.22 2.97
CA SER A 162 5.61 -20.87 3.58
C SER A 162 6.02 -20.20 4.90
N TYR A 163 6.01 -18.86 4.96
CA TYR A 163 6.22 -18.14 6.22
C TYR A 163 5.15 -18.47 7.26
N PHE A 164 3.89 -18.59 6.83
CA PHE A 164 2.79 -18.93 7.73
C PHE A 164 2.90 -20.36 8.29
N ILE A 165 3.31 -21.32 7.47
CA ILE A 165 3.61 -22.70 7.94
C ILE A 165 4.77 -22.66 8.95
N THR A 166 5.83 -21.89 8.66
CA THR A 166 6.96 -21.72 9.57
C THR A 166 6.53 -21.07 10.89
N PHE A 167 5.63 -20.09 10.84
CA PHE A 167 5.03 -19.49 12.05
C PHE A 167 4.44 -20.59 12.96
N HIS A 168 3.59 -21.46 12.44
CA HIS A 168 2.98 -22.54 13.26
C HIS A 168 4.05 -23.43 13.89
N SER A 169 5.05 -23.85 13.13
CA SER A 169 6.13 -24.71 13.65
C SER A 169 6.93 -24.05 14.78
N VAL A 170 7.15 -22.73 14.70
CA VAL A 170 7.88 -21.96 15.71
C VAL A 170 6.99 -21.66 16.93
N PHE A 171 5.74 -21.35 16.69
CA PHE A 171 4.72 -21.10 17.71
C PHE A 171 4.50 -22.33 18.61
N ASP A 172 4.38 -23.51 18.02
CA ASP A 172 4.18 -24.77 18.74
C ASP A 172 5.34 -25.14 19.67
N ARG A 173 6.56 -24.65 19.33
CA ARG A 173 7.74 -24.80 20.19
C ARG A 173 7.83 -23.78 21.32
N GLY A 174 6.90 -22.79 21.37
CA GLY A 174 6.88 -21.74 22.37
C GLY A 174 7.89 -20.60 22.13
N ASP A 175 8.55 -20.52 20.96
CA ASP A 175 9.43 -19.38 20.63
C ASP A 175 8.60 -18.24 20.05
N TYR A 176 7.83 -17.57 20.92
CA TYR A 176 6.85 -16.55 20.53
C TYR A 176 7.49 -15.33 19.84
N LYS A 177 8.72 -14.98 20.21
CA LYS A 177 9.41 -13.85 19.57
C LYS A 177 9.75 -14.17 18.10
N GLN A 178 10.26 -15.35 17.85
CA GLN A 178 10.54 -15.81 16.50
C GLN A 178 9.24 -16.03 15.70
N ALA A 179 8.19 -16.56 16.36
CA ALA A 179 6.87 -16.68 15.74
C ALA A 179 6.32 -15.33 15.29
N ALA A 180 6.44 -14.28 16.12
CA ALA A 180 6.04 -12.93 15.75
C ALA A 180 6.76 -12.41 14.49
N PHE A 181 8.06 -12.68 14.36
CA PHE A 181 8.82 -12.32 13.15
C PHE A 181 8.29 -13.07 11.92
N GLN A 182 8.04 -14.39 12.04
CA GLN A 182 7.48 -15.15 10.92
C GLN A 182 6.10 -14.63 10.52
N LEU A 183 5.28 -14.25 11.49
CA LEU A 183 3.94 -13.71 11.23
C LEU A 183 4.01 -12.33 10.54
N HIS A 184 4.95 -11.47 10.97
CA HIS A 184 5.22 -10.20 10.28
C HIS A 184 5.57 -10.44 8.81
N GLN A 185 6.50 -11.36 8.52
CA GLN A 185 6.88 -11.70 7.15
C GLN A 185 5.70 -12.25 6.35
N THR A 186 4.87 -13.08 6.96
CA THR A 186 3.65 -13.60 6.35
C THR A 186 2.74 -12.47 5.88
N VAL A 187 2.47 -11.49 6.75
CA VAL A 187 1.61 -10.33 6.44
C VAL A 187 2.21 -9.47 5.33
N GLU A 188 3.51 -9.14 5.44
CA GLU A 188 4.22 -8.37 4.43
C GLU A 188 4.12 -9.04 3.05
N PHE A 189 4.32 -10.35 2.98
CA PHE A 189 4.29 -11.09 1.71
C PHE A 189 2.88 -11.25 1.14
N PHE A 190 1.84 -11.44 1.96
CA PHE A 190 0.46 -11.45 1.46
C PHE A 190 0.05 -10.08 0.92
N TYR A 191 0.34 -8.99 1.61
CA TYR A 191 0.11 -7.65 1.06
C TYR A 191 0.94 -7.38 -0.19
N SER A 192 2.21 -7.83 -0.22
CA SER A 192 3.05 -7.76 -1.42
C SER A 192 2.42 -8.49 -2.59
N THR A 193 1.81 -9.66 -2.36
CA THR A 193 1.09 -10.41 -3.40
C THR A 193 -0.03 -9.56 -4.00
N VAL A 194 -0.88 -8.99 -3.14
CA VAL A 194 -1.98 -8.12 -3.60
C VAL A 194 -1.43 -6.96 -4.45
N LEU A 195 -0.46 -6.24 -3.92
CA LEU A 195 0.07 -5.04 -4.57
C LEU A 195 0.76 -5.38 -5.90
N LEU A 196 1.56 -6.43 -5.95
CA LEU A 196 2.25 -6.84 -7.18
C LEU A 196 1.29 -7.35 -8.24
N VAL A 197 0.27 -8.13 -7.85
CA VAL A 197 -0.74 -8.63 -8.78
C VAL A 197 -1.59 -7.51 -9.36
N LEU A 198 -2.08 -6.61 -8.49
CA LEU A 198 -3.01 -5.55 -8.90
C LEU A 198 -2.31 -4.36 -9.54
N THR A 199 -1.10 -4.00 -9.09
CA THR A 199 -0.43 -2.74 -9.45
C THR A 199 0.97 -2.90 -10.03
N ASN A 200 1.57 -4.08 -9.92
CA ASN A 200 2.98 -4.36 -10.23
C ASN A 200 3.97 -3.44 -9.47
N TYR A 201 3.58 -3.05 -8.25
CA TYR A 201 4.38 -2.24 -7.33
C TYR A 201 4.26 -2.78 -5.91
N LYS A 202 5.32 -2.69 -5.14
CA LYS A 202 5.30 -2.85 -3.68
C LYS A 202 6.25 -1.87 -3.03
N PRO A 203 5.99 -1.43 -1.78
CA PRO A 203 6.93 -0.62 -1.00
C PRO A 203 8.28 -1.31 -0.82
N LYS A 204 9.32 -0.51 -0.57
CA LYS A 204 10.68 -1.00 -0.31
C LYS A 204 10.97 -1.24 1.18
N GLY A 205 10.07 -0.76 2.04
CA GLY A 205 10.16 -0.88 3.49
C GLY A 205 9.51 -2.16 4.02
N HIS A 206 9.36 -2.21 5.35
CA HIS A 206 8.70 -3.29 6.08
C HIS A 206 7.60 -2.73 6.98
N ASP A 207 6.97 -1.64 6.56
CA ASP A 207 5.90 -0.96 7.29
C ASP A 207 4.56 -1.57 6.88
N LEU A 208 4.02 -2.45 7.72
CA LEU A 208 2.76 -3.15 7.44
C LEU A 208 1.56 -2.19 7.35
N GLU A 209 1.64 -1.02 8.01
CA GLU A 209 0.63 0.02 7.88
C GLU A 209 0.59 0.59 6.47
N GLU A 210 1.77 0.90 5.89
CA GLU A 210 1.91 1.35 4.51
C GLU A 210 1.39 0.29 3.53
N TYR A 211 1.77 -0.98 3.72
CA TYR A 211 1.30 -2.08 2.88
C TYR A 211 -0.22 -2.27 2.94
N GLY A 212 -0.79 -2.25 4.14
CA GLY A 212 -2.22 -2.39 4.35
C GLY A 212 -3.02 -1.25 3.73
N ALA A 213 -2.58 0.01 3.92
CA ALA A 213 -3.21 1.18 3.34
C ALA A 213 -3.20 1.13 1.80
N LEU A 214 -2.06 0.77 1.19
CA LEU A 214 -1.95 0.61 -0.26
C LEU A 214 -2.83 -0.54 -0.79
N ALA A 215 -2.91 -1.67 -0.09
CA ALA A 215 -3.80 -2.76 -0.47
C ALA A 215 -5.27 -2.32 -0.38
N ALA A 216 -5.65 -1.59 0.66
CA ALA A 216 -6.99 -1.07 0.86
C ALA A 216 -7.37 0.01 -0.17
N SER A 217 -6.41 0.80 -0.67
CA SER A 217 -6.65 1.76 -1.76
C SER A 217 -7.00 1.07 -3.09
N GLN A 218 -6.59 -0.19 -3.26
CA GLN A 218 -6.97 -1.02 -4.41
C GLN A 218 -8.28 -1.75 -4.18
N GLU A 219 -8.45 -2.37 -3.00
CA GLU A 219 -9.63 -3.15 -2.60
C GLU A 219 -9.98 -2.83 -1.14
N PRO A 220 -11.03 -2.07 -0.86
CA PRO A 220 -11.39 -1.58 0.48
C PRO A 220 -11.55 -2.67 1.56
N VAL A 221 -11.83 -3.91 1.15
CA VAL A 221 -11.98 -5.05 2.06
C VAL A 221 -10.74 -5.30 2.94
N PHE A 222 -9.56 -4.87 2.51
CA PHE A 222 -8.32 -5.03 3.29
C PHE A 222 -8.27 -4.14 4.54
N ASN A 223 -9.08 -3.09 4.67
CA ASN A 223 -9.18 -2.27 5.88
C ASN A 223 -9.67 -3.09 7.10
N SER A 224 -10.49 -4.12 6.87
CA SER A 224 -11.08 -4.91 7.94
C SER A 224 -10.21 -6.07 8.43
N VAL A 225 -8.98 -6.22 7.90
CA VAL A 225 -8.11 -7.36 8.26
C VAL A 225 -7.56 -7.21 9.67
N PHE A 226 -7.02 -6.04 9.98
CA PHE A 226 -6.50 -5.72 11.31
C PHE A 226 -7.29 -4.55 11.88
N PRO A 227 -8.42 -4.80 12.54
CA PRO A 227 -9.20 -3.75 13.19
C PRO A 227 -8.38 -3.09 14.30
N ARG A 228 -8.60 -1.80 14.52
CA ARG A 228 -7.95 -0.98 15.55
C ARG A 228 -8.99 -0.19 16.34
N ASP A 229 -10.12 -0.82 16.59
CA ASP A 229 -11.28 -0.16 17.19
C ASP A 229 -11.14 0.01 18.70
N ASN A 230 -10.14 -0.65 19.29
CA ASN A 230 -9.82 -0.58 20.71
C ASN A 230 -8.30 -0.63 20.94
N GLU A 231 -7.86 -0.20 22.13
CA GLU A 231 -6.44 -0.11 22.52
C GLU A 231 -5.70 -1.45 22.45
N GLU A 232 -6.41 -2.56 22.73
CA GLU A 232 -5.79 -3.88 22.72
C GLU A 232 -5.49 -4.37 21.29
N ASP A 233 -6.38 -4.14 20.35
CA ASP A 233 -6.18 -4.51 18.94
C ASP A 233 -5.08 -3.65 18.31
N GLU A 234 -5.04 -2.35 18.64
CA GLU A 234 -3.97 -1.46 18.21
C GLU A 234 -2.62 -1.90 18.78
N ARG A 235 -2.55 -2.22 20.07
CA ARG A 235 -1.35 -2.77 20.72
C ARG A 235 -0.83 -4.04 20.04
N ARG A 236 -1.73 -4.98 19.70
CA ARG A 236 -1.36 -6.22 19.01
C ARG A 236 -0.80 -5.97 17.63
N PHE A 237 -1.43 -5.07 16.87
CA PHE A 237 -0.90 -4.68 15.56
C PHE A 237 0.46 -3.99 15.67
N GLU A 238 0.65 -3.12 16.66
CA GLU A 238 1.96 -2.51 16.93
C GLU A 238 3.04 -3.55 17.28
N LEU A 239 2.70 -4.60 18.04
CA LEU A 239 3.63 -5.69 18.34
C LEU A 239 4.02 -6.42 17.05
N LEU A 240 3.06 -6.72 16.18
CA LEU A 240 3.32 -7.31 14.88
C LEU A 240 4.23 -6.42 14.03
N GLN A 241 3.95 -5.12 13.94
CA GLN A 241 4.77 -4.14 13.22
C GLN A 241 6.20 -4.08 13.75
N LYS A 242 6.37 -4.06 15.07
CA LYS A 242 7.67 -4.01 15.74
C LYS A 242 8.46 -5.33 15.66
N ALA A 243 7.80 -6.46 15.36
CA ALA A 243 8.43 -7.78 15.34
C ALA A 243 9.54 -7.88 14.30
N TYR A 244 9.47 -7.17 13.17
CA TYR A 244 10.51 -7.16 12.15
C TYR A 244 11.90 -6.81 12.70
N VAL A 245 11.99 -5.83 13.57
CA VAL A 245 13.25 -5.38 14.21
C VAL A 245 13.43 -6.02 15.57
N ASN A 246 12.42 -5.93 16.45
CA ASN A 246 12.58 -6.20 17.86
C ASN A 246 12.71 -7.69 18.17
N ALA A 247 12.06 -8.56 17.42
CA ALA A 247 12.20 -10.00 17.60
C ALA A 247 13.62 -10.50 17.29
N ARG A 248 14.37 -9.78 16.45
CA ARG A 248 15.73 -10.15 16.04
C ARG A 248 16.82 -9.44 16.84
N TYR A 249 16.67 -8.12 17.04
CA TYR A 249 17.76 -7.27 17.54
C TYR A 249 17.52 -6.71 18.93
N ASN A 250 16.26 -6.67 19.42
CA ASN A 250 15.90 -6.11 20.72
C ASN A 250 15.06 -7.09 21.56
N LYS A 251 15.44 -8.35 21.57
CA LYS A 251 14.69 -9.45 22.18
C LYS A 251 14.37 -9.23 23.67
N LYS A 252 15.22 -8.50 24.43
CA LYS A 252 15.00 -8.28 25.86
C LYS A 252 13.76 -7.42 26.14
N ASN A 253 13.49 -6.44 25.28
CA ASN A 253 12.41 -5.47 25.46
C ASN A 253 11.17 -5.76 24.59
N PHE A 254 11.18 -6.89 23.85
CA PHE A 254 10.07 -7.31 23.03
C PHE A 254 9.30 -8.45 23.73
N ASN A 255 8.11 -8.13 24.22
CA ASN A 255 7.24 -9.08 24.88
C ASN A 255 5.95 -9.22 24.06
N ILE A 256 5.69 -10.43 23.61
CA ILE A 256 4.47 -10.84 22.92
C ILE A 256 4.00 -12.16 23.52
N THR A 257 2.71 -12.25 23.80
CA THR A 257 2.13 -13.43 24.47
C THR A 257 1.63 -14.45 23.44
N LYS A 258 1.26 -15.62 23.96
CA LYS A 258 0.62 -16.66 23.15
C LYS A 258 -0.72 -16.17 22.60
N GLU A 259 -1.51 -15.54 23.43
CA GLU A 259 -2.85 -15.02 23.11
C GLU A 259 -2.78 -13.91 22.05
N ASP A 260 -1.75 -13.04 22.11
CA ASP A 260 -1.51 -12.03 21.06
C ASP A 260 -1.27 -12.68 19.70
N LEU A 261 -0.43 -13.72 19.68
CA LEU A 261 -0.09 -14.43 18.43
C LEU A 261 -1.27 -15.25 17.89
N GLU A 262 -2.08 -15.85 18.74
CA GLU A 262 -3.29 -16.57 18.33
C GLU A 262 -4.28 -15.60 17.66
N TRP A 263 -4.54 -14.45 18.28
CA TRP A 263 -5.39 -13.41 17.70
C TRP A 263 -4.86 -12.90 16.36
N LEU A 264 -3.56 -12.61 16.28
CA LEU A 264 -2.91 -12.15 15.05
C LEU A 264 -2.97 -13.23 13.96
N ALA A 265 -2.76 -14.49 14.29
CA ALA A 265 -2.82 -15.60 13.35
C ALA A 265 -4.20 -15.76 12.70
N GLU A 266 -5.28 -15.55 13.46
CA GLU A 266 -6.63 -15.54 12.89
C GLU A 266 -6.84 -14.39 11.88
N ARG A 267 -6.26 -13.22 12.14
CA ARG A 267 -6.28 -12.10 11.17
C ARG A 267 -5.46 -12.43 9.91
N VAL A 268 -4.34 -13.10 10.08
CA VAL A 268 -3.50 -13.56 8.95
C VAL A 268 -4.21 -14.60 8.10
N LYS A 269 -4.98 -15.52 8.68
CA LYS A 269 -5.83 -16.45 7.91
C LYS A 269 -6.87 -15.70 7.06
N LYS A 270 -7.49 -14.65 7.64
CA LYS A 270 -8.41 -13.78 6.91
C LYS A 270 -7.69 -13.07 5.75
N LEU A 271 -6.49 -12.52 6.02
CA LEU A 271 -5.66 -11.88 4.99
C LEU A 271 -5.33 -12.85 3.86
N GLN A 272 -4.90 -14.07 4.17
CA GLN A 272 -4.59 -15.12 3.19
C GLN A 272 -5.78 -15.38 2.26
N ALA A 273 -6.96 -15.64 2.85
CA ALA A 273 -8.18 -15.92 2.09
C ALA A 273 -8.60 -14.76 1.19
N LEU A 274 -8.51 -13.52 1.71
CA LEU A 274 -8.81 -12.31 0.93
C LEU A 274 -7.80 -12.09 -0.20
N THR A 275 -6.51 -12.28 0.07
CA THR A 275 -5.44 -12.18 -0.93
C THR A 275 -5.69 -13.14 -2.08
N GLU A 276 -5.97 -14.41 -1.76
CA GLU A 276 -6.27 -15.42 -2.80
C GLU A 276 -7.48 -15.06 -3.64
N LYS A 277 -8.60 -14.71 -2.98
CA LYS A 277 -9.86 -14.36 -3.63
C LYS A 277 -9.70 -13.14 -4.55
N VAL A 278 -9.09 -12.07 -4.05
CA VAL A 278 -8.93 -10.81 -4.79
C VAL A 278 -7.99 -10.99 -5.97
N CYS A 279 -6.83 -11.60 -5.76
CA CYS A 279 -5.84 -11.78 -6.82
C CYS A 279 -6.35 -12.71 -7.94
N LYS A 280 -6.99 -13.83 -7.60
CA LYS A 280 -7.58 -14.74 -8.60
C LYS A 280 -8.67 -14.05 -9.42
N LYS A 281 -9.58 -13.32 -8.76
CA LYS A 281 -10.62 -12.55 -9.45
C LYS A 281 -10.02 -11.50 -10.39
N TRP A 282 -8.96 -10.82 -9.98
CA TRP A 282 -8.26 -9.84 -10.81
C TRP A 282 -7.68 -10.49 -12.07
N ILE A 283 -6.96 -11.61 -11.91
CA ILE A 283 -6.35 -12.35 -13.01
C ILE A 283 -7.43 -12.85 -13.98
N GLU A 284 -8.53 -13.39 -13.48
CA GLU A 284 -9.68 -13.83 -14.31
C GLU A 284 -10.27 -12.67 -15.12
N ASN A 285 -10.45 -11.52 -14.52
CA ASN A 285 -10.93 -10.32 -15.20
C ASN A 285 -9.97 -9.85 -16.31
N LEU A 286 -8.65 -9.95 -16.08
CA LEU A 286 -7.66 -9.64 -17.13
C LEU A 286 -7.75 -10.64 -18.29
N LYS A 287 -7.89 -11.96 -18.01
CA LYS A 287 -8.05 -13.00 -19.03
C LYS A 287 -9.31 -12.81 -19.88
N ALA A 288 -10.43 -12.47 -19.24
CA ALA A 288 -11.69 -12.20 -19.95
C ALA A 288 -11.55 -11.03 -20.95
N LYS A 289 -10.79 -9.99 -20.58
CA LYS A 289 -10.48 -8.86 -21.49
C LYS A 289 -9.57 -9.27 -22.64
N SER A 290 -8.66 -10.23 -22.46
CA SER A 290 -7.80 -10.76 -23.52
C SER A 290 -8.62 -11.53 -24.57
N GLY A 291 -9.55 -12.38 -24.12
CA GLY A 291 -10.40 -13.17 -25.02
C GLY A 291 -11.31 -12.31 -25.93
N ASN A 292 -11.81 -11.18 -25.42
CA ASN A 292 -12.67 -10.28 -26.19
C ASN A 292 -11.92 -9.47 -27.26
N ASN A 293 -10.62 -9.23 -27.10
CA ASN A 293 -9.81 -8.51 -28.10
C ASN A 293 -9.30 -9.40 -29.25
N SER A 294 -9.49 -10.72 -29.14
CA SER A 294 -9.09 -11.68 -30.20
C SER A 294 -10.18 -11.93 -31.24
N ILE A 295 -11.35 -11.29 -31.11
CA ILE A 295 -12.54 -11.52 -31.97
C ILE A 295 -12.82 -10.29 -32.88
N THR A 296 -12.02 -9.24 -32.77
CA THR A 296 -12.07 -8.06 -33.66
C THR A 296 -10.85 -7.97 -34.53
#